data_56e1f8717af5c9c9fee06cff2e674552
#
_entry.id   56e1f8717af5c9c9fee06cff2e674552
#
_cell.length_a   1.000
_cell.length_b   1.000
_cell.length_c   1.000
_cell.angle_alpha   90.00
_cell.angle_beta   90.00
_cell.angle_gamma   90.00
#
_symmetry.space_group_name_H-M   'P 1'
#
loop_
_entity.id
_entity.type
_entity.pdbx_description
1 polymer ?
#
loop_
_entity_poly.entity_id
_entity_poly.type
_entity_poly.pdbx_seq_one_letter_code
_entity_poly.pdbx_strand_id
1 'polypeptide(L)'
;MNVLIHHDQPLEKWREGVMTRMRMSALLGGRQLCIFDQFCDPGLGAPLHIHAVEEVLEVIEGTAEIWLGKKSAIVKPNQSVLVPACAKDGFRNLENTTLHVRATLAAPIFEASYNDTAETSRRWTPNHFDL
;
A
#
# COMPACT_ATOMS: atom_id res chain seq x y z
N MET A 1 -6.91 -25.92 -3.02
CA MET A 1 -5.95 -24.81 -3.25
C MET A 1 -6.54 -23.84 -4.25
N ASN A 2 -6.53 -22.56 -3.93
CA ASN A 2 -7.00 -21.53 -4.86
C ASN A 2 -5.81 -20.86 -5.54
N VAL A 3 -5.85 -20.81 -6.85
CA VAL A 3 -4.88 -20.04 -7.63
C VAL A 3 -5.54 -18.70 -7.95
N LEU A 4 -4.92 -17.60 -7.53
CA LEU A 4 -5.47 -16.26 -7.73
C LEU A 4 -4.90 -15.65 -8.99
N ILE A 5 -5.77 -15.06 -9.79
CA ILE A 5 -5.38 -14.33 -10.99
C ILE A 5 -5.50 -12.85 -10.64
N HIS A 6 -4.38 -12.16 -10.51
CA HIS A 6 -4.40 -10.79 -9.99
C HIS A 6 -5.12 -9.81 -10.91
N HIS A 7 -5.11 -10.07 -12.22
CA HIS A 7 -5.85 -9.22 -13.17
C HIS A 7 -7.36 -9.24 -12.95
N ASP A 8 -7.88 -10.27 -12.26
CA ASP A 8 -9.31 -10.35 -11.97
C ASP A 8 -9.73 -9.41 -10.86
N GLN A 9 -8.78 -8.90 -10.09
CA GLN A 9 -9.08 -7.92 -9.07
C GLN A 9 -9.19 -6.54 -9.69
N PRO A 10 -10.16 -5.72 -9.25
CA PRO A 10 -10.36 -4.41 -9.84
C PRO A 10 -9.19 -3.47 -9.53
N LEU A 11 -8.95 -2.56 -10.46
CA LEU A 11 -8.03 -1.45 -10.26
C LEU A 11 -8.85 -0.31 -9.69
N GLU A 12 -8.57 0.08 -8.45
CA GLU A 12 -9.35 1.05 -7.69
C GLU A 12 -8.63 2.38 -7.62
N LYS A 13 -9.35 3.46 -7.84
CA LYS A 13 -8.80 4.80 -7.62
C LYS A 13 -8.87 5.12 -6.12
N TRP A 14 -7.72 5.35 -5.50
CA TRP A 14 -7.67 5.70 -4.08
C TRP A 14 -7.64 7.20 -3.85
N ARG A 15 -6.89 7.91 -4.68
CA ARG A 15 -6.81 9.36 -4.70
C ARG A 15 -6.35 9.79 -6.08
N GLU A 16 -6.29 11.09 -6.32
CA GLU A 16 -5.85 11.59 -7.60
C GLU A 16 -4.47 11.05 -7.96
N GLY A 17 -4.38 10.41 -9.13
CA GLY A 17 -3.14 9.87 -9.65
C GLY A 17 -2.62 8.61 -8.95
N VAL A 18 -3.41 7.97 -8.08
CA VAL A 18 -3.01 6.74 -7.40
C VAL A 18 -4.08 5.67 -7.59
N MET A 19 -3.72 4.61 -8.33
CA MET A 19 -4.55 3.45 -8.53
C MET A 19 -4.01 2.28 -7.72
N THR A 20 -4.89 1.45 -7.21
CA THR A 20 -4.52 0.33 -6.33
C THR A 20 -5.19 -0.94 -6.78
N ARG A 21 -4.43 -2.04 -6.77
CA ARG A 21 -4.97 -3.38 -7.02
C ARG A 21 -4.62 -4.29 -5.85
N MET A 22 -5.64 -4.83 -5.22
CA MET A 22 -5.47 -5.77 -4.13
C MET A 22 -5.00 -7.12 -4.66
N ARG A 23 -4.00 -7.71 -4.01
CA ARG A 23 -3.47 -9.01 -4.38
C ARG A 23 -3.85 -10.09 -3.38
N MET A 24 -3.97 -9.74 -2.11
CA MET A 24 -4.39 -10.63 -1.04
C MET A 24 -4.99 -9.80 0.09
N SER A 25 -6.08 -10.28 0.65
CA SER A 25 -6.71 -9.68 1.83
C SER A 25 -7.73 -10.66 2.40
N ALA A 26 -8.43 -10.24 3.44
CA ALA A 26 -9.54 -11.01 4.01
C ALA A 26 -10.60 -11.36 2.96
N LEU A 27 -10.80 -10.51 1.95
CA LEU A 27 -11.79 -10.78 0.90
C LEU A 27 -11.43 -12.00 0.06
N LEU A 28 -10.17 -12.39 0.03
CA LEU A 28 -9.70 -13.56 -0.71
C LEU A 28 -9.30 -14.71 0.21
N GLY A 29 -9.65 -14.61 1.49
CA GLY A 29 -9.38 -15.67 2.46
C GLY A 29 -8.11 -15.49 3.27
N GLY A 30 -7.40 -14.39 3.12
CA GLY A 30 -6.22 -14.10 3.92
C GLY A 30 -6.61 -13.86 5.38
N ARG A 31 -5.79 -14.39 6.31
CA ARG A 31 -6.05 -14.23 7.73
C ARG A 31 -5.04 -13.36 8.44
N GLN A 32 -3.85 -13.18 7.86
CA GLN A 32 -2.74 -12.48 8.50
C GLN A 32 -2.06 -11.48 7.59
N LEU A 33 -2.37 -11.50 6.30
CA LEU A 33 -1.65 -10.69 5.33
C LEU A 33 -2.62 -9.91 4.44
N CYS A 34 -2.19 -8.69 4.11
CA CYS A 34 -2.78 -7.88 3.06
C CYS A 34 -1.65 -7.46 2.12
N ILE A 35 -1.83 -7.70 0.83
CA ILE A 35 -0.83 -7.36 -0.19
C ILE A 35 -1.53 -6.60 -1.30
N PHE A 36 -0.98 -5.47 -1.69
CA PHE A 36 -1.53 -4.69 -2.79
C PHE A 36 -0.45 -3.95 -3.57
N ASP A 37 -0.76 -3.68 -4.83
CA ASP A 37 0.08 -2.88 -5.70
C ASP A 37 -0.52 -1.49 -5.84
N GLN A 38 0.33 -0.47 -5.91
CA GLN A 38 -0.08 0.88 -6.24
C GLN A 38 0.67 1.37 -7.46
N PHE A 39 -0.04 2.11 -8.29
CA PHE A 39 0.46 2.70 -9.51
C PHE A 39 0.26 4.21 -9.38
N CYS A 40 1.36 4.95 -9.31
CA CYS A 40 1.32 6.36 -8.96
C CYS A 40 1.85 7.21 -10.12
N ASP A 41 1.11 8.28 -10.44
CA ASP A 41 1.56 9.27 -11.40
C ASP A 41 2.76 10.06 -10.86
N PRO A 42 3.52 10.75 -11.73
CA PRO A 42 4.66 11.55 -11.27
C PRO A 42 4.32 12.50 -10.13
N GLY A 43 5.17 12.52 -9.12
CA GLY A 43 5.03 13.38 -7.95
C GLY A 43 4.05 12.89 -6.90
N LEU A 44 3.30 11.84 -7.17
CA LEU A 44 2.21 11.37 -6.29
C LEU A 44 2.58 10.05 -5.63
N GLY A 45 1.84 9.71 -4.59
CA GLY A 45 2.05 8.50 -3.80
C GLY A 45 1.15 8.49 -2.59
N ALA A 46 1.67 8.05 -1.45
CA ALA A 46 0.92 8.00 -0.20
C ALA A 46 1.37 9.13 0.73
N PRO A 47 0.43 9.97 1.21
CA PRO A 47 0.76 10.96 2.22
C PRO A 47 1.15 10.28 3.53
N LEU A 48 1.70 11.05 4.46
CA LEU A 48 2.11 10.51 5.76
C LEU A 48 0.94 9.86 6.48
N HIS A 49 1.16 8.66 6.96
CA HIS A 49 0.17 7.85 7.65
C HIS A 49 0.85 6.86 8.59
N ILE A 50 0.03 6.19 9.39
CA ILE A 50 0.48 5.19 10.35
C ILE A 50 -0.35 3.94 10.18
N HIS A 51 0.32 2.78 10.15
CA HIS A 51 -0.34 1.48 10.30
C HIS A 51 -0.07 0.94 11.70
N ALA A 52 -1.05 0.24 12.25
CA ALA A 52 -0.88 -0.41 13.56
C ALA A 52 -0.03 -1.68 13.47
N VAL A 53 0.34 -2.09 12.28
CA VAL A 53 1.08 -3.32 12.01
C VAL A 53 2.30 -3.02 11.15
N GLU A 54 3.20 -3.98 11.08
CA GLU A 54 4.37 -3.90 10.22
C GLU A 54 4.00 -3.89 8.74
N GLU A 55 4.78 -3.18 7.94
CA GLU A 55 4.59 -3.13 6.48
C GLU A 55 5.94 -3.27 5.78
N VAL A 56 5.95 -3.97 4.66
CA VAL A 56 7.08 -3.91 3.73
C VAL A 56 6.61 -3.15 2.49
N LEU A 57 7.32 -2.08 2.14
CA LEU A 57 7.13 -1.36 0.89
C LEU A 57 8.23 -1.75 -0.08
N GLU A 58 7.85 -2.25 -1.24
CA GLU A 58 8.77 -2.72 -2.26
C GLU A 58 8.56 -1.94 -3.54
N VAL A 59 9.63 -1.45 -4.16
CA VAL A 59 9.54 -0.81 -5.48
C VAL A 59 9.67 -1.90 -6.54
N ILE A 60 8.65 -1.99 -7.40
CA ILE A 60 8.64 -2.93 -8.52
C ILE A 60 9.17 -2.26 -9.77
N GLU A 61 8.78 -1.01 -10.02
CA GLU A 61 9.21 -0.25 -11.19
C GLU A 61 9.19 1.22 -10.85
N GLY A 62 10.19 1.95 -11.31
CA GLY A 62 10.33 3.38 -11.07
C GLY A 62 11.23 3.67 -9.88
N THR A 63 11.14 4.89 -9.37
CA THR A 63 11.95 5.36 -8.24
C THR A 63 11.05 6.11 -7.28
N ALA A 64 11.10 5.74 -6.00
CA ALA A 64 10.31 6.37 -4.96
C ALA A 64 11.20 7.06 -3.94
N GLU A 65 10.74 8.19 -3.41
CA GLU A 65 11.23 8.69 -2.14
C GLU A 65 10.28 8.15 -1.07
N ILE A 66 10.82 7.47 -0.06
CA ILE A 66 10.05 6.91 1.04
C ILE A 66 10.48 7.58 2.33
N TRP A 67 9.51 8.11 3.08
CA TRP A 67 9.75 8.71 4.40
C TRP A 67 9.43 7.69 5.47
N LEU A 68 10.26 7.66 6.51
CA LEU A 68 10.04 6.88 7.71
C LEU A 68 10.42 7.76 8.89
N GLY A 69 9.40 8.28 9.59
CA GLY A 69 9.61 9.28 10.61
C GLY A 69 10.21 10.54 10.02
N LYS A 70 11.38 10.96 10.52
CA LYS A 70 12.08 12.14 10.04
C LYS A 70 13.12 11.83 8.99
N LYS A 71 13.26 10.58 8.59
CA LYS A 71 14.25 10.15 7.60
C LYS A 71 13.57 9.87 6.28
N SER A 72 14.33 9.95 5.21
CA SER A 72 13.86 9.51 3.91
C SER A 72 14.96 8.79 3.16
N ALA A 73 14.57 7.99 2.19
CA ALA A 73 15.50 7.28 1.32
C ALA A 73 14.92 7.22 -0.09
N ILE A 74 15.83 7.13 -1.05
CA ILE A 74 15.46 6.88 -2.45
C ILE A 74 15.52 5.36 -2.64
N VAL A 75 14.41 4.79 -3.11
CA VAL A 75 14.24 3.33 -3.24
C VAL A 75 13.92 3.01 -4.69
N LYS A 76 14.59 2.00 -5.21
CA LYS A 76 14.54 1.60 -6.63
C LYS A 76 14.12 0.13 -6.73
N PRO A 77 13.86 -0.39 -7.94
CA PRO A 77 13.50 -1.80 -8.12
C PRO A 77 14.50 -2.74 -7.46
N ASN A 78 13.98 -3.83 -6.91
CA ASN A 78 14.70 -4.80 -6.11
C ASN A 78 15.11 -4.28 -4.73
N GLN A 79 14.52 -3.18 -4.28
CA GLN A 79 14.77 -2.63 -2.97
C GLN A 79 13.46 -2.52 -2.22
N SER A 80 13.51 -2.63 -0.90
CA SER A 80 12.34 -2.47 -0.05
C SER A 80 12.71 -1.80 1.26
N VAL A 81 11.67 -1.29 1.93
CA VAL A 81 11.79 -0.67 3.23
C VAL A 81 10.85 -1.39 4.18
N LEU A 82 11.36 -1.75 5.35
CA LEU A 82 10.53 -2.24 6.43
C LEU A 82 10.02 -1.05 7.24
N VAL A 83 8.70 -0.92 7.32
CA VAL A 83 8.04 0.11 8.11
C VAL A 83 7.58 -0.54 9.40
N PRO A 84 8.17 -0.18 10.57
CA PRO A 84 7.72 -0.72 11.84
C PRO A 84 6.28 -0.34 12.15
N ALA A 85 5.62 -1.15 12.96
CA ALA A 85 4.28 -0.83 13.44
C ALA A 85 4.28 0.55 14.11
N CYS A 86 3.25 1.34 13.82
CA CYS A 86 3.03 2.66 14.40
C CYS A 86 4.03 3.74 13.97
N ALA A 87 4.92 3.46 13.04
CA ALA A 87 5.81 4.48 12.49
C ALA A 87 5.10 5.29 11.40
N LYS A 88 5.37 6.58 11.33
CA LYS A 88 4.85 7.42 10.24
C LYS A 88 5.64 7.15 8.98
N ASP A 89 4.93 6.86 7.90
CA ASP A 89 5.55 6.67 6.60
C ASP A 89 4.72 7.29 5.49
N GLY A 90 5.33 7.43 4.36
CA GLY A 90 4.71 7.91 3.14
C GLY A 90 5.71 7.79 2.00
N PHE A 91 5.26 8.02 0.78
CA PHE A 91 6.17 7.94 -0.37
C PHE A 91 5.63 8.75 -1.54
N ARG A 92 6.51 9.05 -2.47
CA ARG A 92 6.11 9.70 -3.73
C ARG A 92 6.97 9.23 -4.89
N ASN A 93 6.42 9.31 -6.08
CA ASN A 93 7.10 9.04 -7.33
C ASN A 93 8.06 10.18 -7.68
N LEU A 94 9.32 9.84 -7.92
CA LEU A 94 10.34 10.81 -8.29
C LEU A 94 10.58 10.91 -9.79
N GLU A 95 9.95 10.06 -10.60
CA GLU A 95 10.20 10.03 -12.05
C GLU A 95 8.99 10.52 -12.85
N ASN A 96 9.17 10.64 -14.16
CA ASN A 96 8.13 11.09 -15.07
C ASN A 96 7.31 9.95 -15.67
N THR A 97 7.53 8.74 -15.19
CA THR A 97 6.79 7.55 -15.59
C THR A 97 6.03 7.02 -14.37
N THR A 98 5.17 6.05 -14.56
CA THR A 98 4.39 5.46 -13.46
C THR A 98 5.31 4.76 -12.47
N LEU A 99 5.12 5.02 -11.19
CA LEU A 99 5.75 4.27 -10.11
C LEU A 99 4.86 3.09 -9.75
N HIS A 100 5.43 1.91 -9.70
CA HIS A 100 4.75 0.71 -9.24
C HIS A 100 5.40 0.23 -7.94
N VAL A 101 4.64 0.27 -6.86
CA VAL A 101 5.07 -0.23 -5.55
C VAL A 101 4.16 -1.36 -5.11
N ARG A 102 4.69 -2.24 -4.26
CA ARG A 102 3.93 -3.30 -3.64
C ARG A 102 4.06 -3.18 -2.14
N ALA A 103 2.93 -3.20 -1.46
CA ALA A 103 2.87 -3.14 -0.01
C ALA A 103 2.39 -4.47 0.54
N THR A 104 3.04 -4.93 1.61
CA THR A 104 2.64 -6.10 2.37
C THR A 104 2.44 -5.69 3.81
N LEU A 105 1.23 -5.87 4.33
CA LEU A 105 0.87 -5.54 5.70
C LEU A 105 0.65 -6.82 6.50
N ALA A 106 1.08 -6.81 7.76
CA ALA A 106 0.88 -7.93 8.69
C ALA A 106 -0.52 -7.87 9.31
N ALA A 107 -1.54 -7.74 8.48
CA ALA A 107 -2.95 -7.74 8.85
C ALA A 107 -3.74 -8.12 7.60
N PRO A 108 -4.93 -8.71 7.74
CA PRO A 108 -5.69 -9.20 6.58
C PRO A 108 -6.47 -8.10 5.86
N ILE A 109 -6.46 -6.88 6.38
CA ILE A 109 -7.15 -5.74 5.77
C ILE A 109 -6.19 -4.57 5.67
N PHE A 110 -6.51 -3.60 4.81
CA PHE A 110 -5.84 -2.31 4.84
C PHE A 110 -6.47 -1.46 5.94
N GLU A 111 -5.63 -0.87 6.77
CA GLU A 111 -6.04 0.10 7.77
C GLU A 111 -4.91 1.10 7.97
N ALA A 112 -5.23 2.37 7.93
CA ALA A 112 -4.25 3.43 8.10
C ALA A 112 -4.89 4.66 8.74
N SER A 113 -4.10 5.40 9.52
CA SER A 113 -4.47 6.69 10.07
C SER A 113 -3.65 7.75 9.36
N TYR A 114 -4.30 8.66 8.64
CA TYR A 114 -3.65 9.71 7.87
C TYR A 114 -3.60 11.01 8.65
N ASN A 115 -2.60 11.83 8.36
CA ASN A 115 -2.50 13.17 8.96
C ASN A 115 -3.62 14.08 8.44
N ASP A 116 -4.01 13.92 7.18
CA ASP A 116 -5.22 14.55 6.68
C ASP A 116 -6.33 13.50 6.72
N THR A 117 -7.56 13.93 6.66
CA THR A 117 -8.69 13.03 6.83
C THR A 117 -9.43 12.74 5.53
N ALA A 118 -8.82 13.04 4.39
CA ALA A 118 -9.47 12.85 3.11
C ALA A 118 -9.53 11.38 2.71
N GLU A 119 -8.69 10.53 3.29
CA GLU A 119 -8.56 9.13 2.90
C GLU A 119 -9.43 8.22 3.74
N THR A 120 -9.94 7.15 3.10
CA THR A 120 -10.60 6.06 3.80
C THR A 120 -9.55 5.30 4.60
N SER A 121 -9.78 5.13 5.88
CA SER A 121 -8.82 4.48 6.76
C SER A 121 -8.90 2.96 6.75
N ARG A 122 -9.92 2.37 6.15
CA ARG A 122 -10.07 0.90 6.06
C ARG A 122 -10.51 0.48 4.67
N ARG A 123 -9.93 -0.62 4.18
CA ARG A 123 -10.31 -1.24 2.92
C ARG A 123 -10.28 -2.74 3.03
N TRP A 124 -11.06 -3.38 2.19
CA TRP A 124 -11.10 -4.84 2.04
C TRP A 124 -11.54 -5.57 3.31
N THR A 125 -12.40 -4.91 4.07
CA THR A 125 -13.02 -5.53 5.23
C THR A 125 -14.13 -6.45 4.76
N PRO A 126 -14.20 -7.69 5.27
CA PRO A 126 -15.31 -8.58 4.93
C PRO A 126 -16.58 -8.11 5.60
N ASN A 127 -17.68 -8.64 5.09
CA ASN A 127 -18.98 -8.39 5.69
C ASN A 127 -19.10 -9.16 6.97
N HIS A 128 -18.75 -8.51 8.03
CA HIS A 128 -18.59 -9.21 9.22
C HIS A 128 -19.80 -9.35 10.06
N PHE A 129 -20.82 -8.80 9.66
CA PHE A 129 -22.01 -9.08 10.28
C PHE A 129 -22.33 -10.49 10.20
N ASP A 130 -21.61 -11.14 9.48
CA ASP A 130 -21.65 -12.53 9.49
C ASP A 130 -21.07 -13.12 10.71
N LEU A 131 -20.66 -12.36 11.59
CA LEU A 131 -20.12 -12.88 12.83
C LEU A 131 -21.23 -13.48 13.67
#